data_458881ae6397d51be07d19fb7828de82
#
_entry.id   458881ae6397d51be07d19fb7828de82
#
_cell.length_a   1.000
_cell.length_b   1.000
_cell.length_c   1.000
_cell.angle_alpha   90.00
_cell.angle_beta   90.00
_cell.angle_gamma   90.00
#
_symmetry.space_group_name_H-M   'P 1'
#
loop_
_entity.id
_entity.type
_entity.pdbx_description
1 polymer ?
#
loop_
_entity_poly.entity_id
_entity_poly.type
_entity_poly.pdbx_seq_one_letter_code
_entity_poly.pdbx_strand_id
1 'polypeptide(L)'
;MMRRIYLLAAVVAAAAGLVFGVSAGSAGDQPTVISLLSVQQGGSLIDVDRSGGRGPTLGDEFIFTDGLYQWDGKKRGKRVGTTHGIATITSPTTAFFTGTTVLPDGLLQGAGYFRFTARVEKIIVLGGTGRYGNAGGEVTITKLGGENSNRSSFVVRLVP
;
A
#
# COMPACT_ATOMS: atom_id res chain seq x y z
N MET A 1 -19.40 4.67 -24.13
CA MET A 1 -18.25 5.43 -23.63
C MET A 1 -17.95 4.92 -22.24
N MET A 2 -17.09 3.89 -22.15
CA MET A 2 -16.76 3.23 -20.87
C MET A 2 -15.91 4.17 -20.02
N ARG A 3 -16.49 4.74 -18.97
CA ARG A 3 -15.69 5.35 -17.89
C ARG A 3 -14.96 4.22 -17.18
N ARG A 4 -13.66 4.12 -17.42
CA ARG A 4 -12.79 3.21 -16.69
C ARG A 4 -12.77 3.69 -15.24
N ILE A 5 -13.44 2.95 -14.37
CA ILE A 5 -13.33 3.14 -12.93
C ILE A 5 -11.96 2.57 -12.54
N TYR A 6 -10.98 3.45 -12.40
CA TYR A 6 -9.70 3.07 -11.79
C TYR A 6 -9.92 3.01 -10.29
N LEU A 7 -10.30 1.83 -9.79
CA LEU A 7 -10.28 1.58 -8.36
C LEU A 7 -8.82 1.57 -7.90
N LEU A 8 -8.54 2.44 -6.96
CA LEU A 8 -7.24 2.55 -6.33
C LEU A 8 -7.02 1.37 -5.41
N ALA A 9 -6.05 0.60 -5.78
CA ALA A 9 -5.48 -0.36 -4.88
C ALA A 9 -4.00 -0.02 -4.70
N ALA A 10 -3.67 0.52 -3.57
CA ALA A 10 -2.30 0.85 -3.22
C ALA A 10 -2.02 0.41 -1.79
N VAL A 11 -1.14 -0.53 -1.58
CA VAL A 11 -0.84 -1.07 -0.26
C VAL A 11 0.59 -1.50 -0.03
N VAL A 12 1.04 -1.11 1.10
CA VAL A 12 2.17 -1.51 1.96
C VAL A 12 3.50 -1.83 1.30
N ALA A 13 4.45 -0.99 1.54
CA ALA A 13 5.82 -1.23 1.22
C ALA A 13 6.85 -0.49 2.06
N ALA A 14 7.97 -1.11 2.22
CA ALA A 14 9.11 -0.58 2.95
C ALA A 14 10.41 -0.56 2.15
N ALA A 15 11.22 0.46 2.22
CA ALA A 15 12.60 0.45 1.76
C ALA A 15 13.56 1.14 2.74
N ALA A 16 14.67 0.50 2.98
CA ALA A 16 15.72 1.03 3.83
C ALA A 16 16.62 2.00 3.05
N GLY A 17 16.69 3.24 3.50
CA GLY A 17 17.83 4.11 3.19
C GLY A 17 18.99 3.72 4.10
N LEU A 18 20.11 3.33 3.54
CA LEU A 18 21.36 3.12 4.28
C LEU A 18 21.86 4.48 4.78
N VAL A 19 21.69 4.72 6.07
CA VAL A 19 22.49 5.73 6.77
C VAL A 19 23.47 4.98 7.64
N PHE A 20 24.75 4.95 7.25
CA PHE A 20 25.83 4.53 8.10
C PHE A 20 26.10 5.64 9.11
N GLY A 21 25.66 5.43 10.32
CA GLY A 21 26.02 6.23 11.48
C GLY A 21 26.09 5.30 12.68
N VAL A 22 27.28 4.75 12.98
CA VAL A 22 27.50 4.00 14.21
C VAL A 22 27.69 5.01 15.33
N SER A 23 26.66 5.24 16.11
CA SER A 23 26.80 5.72 17.47
C SER A 23 26.22 4.66 18.40
N ALA A 24 27.11 4.04 19.19
CA ALA A 24 26.72 3.18 20.29
C ALA A 24 26.13 4.04 21.41
N GLY A 25 24.85 4.34 21.27
CA GLY A 25 23.99 4.87 22.34
C GLY A 25 22.84 3.87 22.48
N SER A 26 22.38 3.64 23.69
CA SER A 26 21.22 2.81 24.00
C SER A 26 20.12 3.04 22.98
N ALA A 27 19.79 2.01 22.22
CA ALA A 27 18.76 2.02 21.20
C ALA A 27 17.40 2.22 21.90
N GLY A 28 17.04 3.45 22.12
CA GLY A 28 15.67 3.84 22.42
C GLY A 28 14.85 3.66 21.14
N ASP A 29 13.68 3.10 21.28
CA ASP A 29 12.69 2.68 20.31
C ASP A 29 12.30 3.74 19.27
N GLN A 30 13.22 4.09 18.39
CA GLN A 30 12.88 4.98 17.28
C GLN A 30 12.16 4.19 16.19
N PRO A 31 10.98 4.62 15.76
CA PRO A 31 10.25 3.92 14.71
C PRO A 31 11.05 3.90 13.41
N THR A 32 11.12 2.73 12.79
CA THR A 32 11.69 2.62 11.44
C THR A 32 10.73 3.26 10.45
N VAL A 33 11.19 4.28 9.75
CA VAL A 33 10.40 4.98 8.73
C VAL A 33 10.89 4.61 7.34
N ILE A 34 9.96 4.22 6.48
CA ILE A 34 10.26 3.79 5.13
C ILE A 34 9.37 4.53 4.15
N SER A 35 9.97 5.19 3.15
CA SER A 35 9.26 5.98 2.14
C SER A 35 9.34 5.34 0.78
N LEU A 36 8.20 5.12 0.14
CA LEU A 36 8.09 4.47 -1.16
C LEU A 36 7.11 5.16 -2.09
N LEU A 37 7.34 4.98 -3.36
CA LEU A 37 6.38 5.22 -4.41
C LEU A 37 5.78 3.88 -4.84
N SER A 38 4.47 3.74 -4.74
CA SER A 38 3.71 2.67 -5.36
C SER A 38 3.20 3.10 -6.72
N VAL A 39 3.33 2.22 -7.69
CA VAL A 39 2.81 2.39 -9.05
C VAL A 39 2.03 1.15 -9.41
N GLN A 40 0.73 1.30 -9.61
CA GLN A 40 -0.14 0.19 -10.00
C GLN A 40 0.28 -0.37 -11.36
N GLN A 41 0.51 -1.67 -11.42
CA GLN A 41 0.96 -2.39 -12.61
C GLN A 41 -0.13 -3.24 -13.24
N GLY A 42 -1.08 -3.70 -12.45
CA GLY A 42 -2.20 -4.51 -12.89
C GLY A 42 -3.30 -4.58 -11.85
N GLY A 43 -4.46 -5.03 -12.28
CA GLY A 43 -5.60 -5.27 -11.40
C GLY A 43 -6.80 -5.78 -12.17
N SER A 44 -7.66 -6.52 -11.48
CA SER A 44 -8.91 -7.07 -11.99
C SER A 44 -10.01 -6.87 -10.97
N LEU A 45 -11.18 -6.45 -11.45
CA LEU A 45 -12.40 -6.47 -10.66
C LEU A 45 -13.07 -7.82 -10.84
N ILE A 46 -13.40 -8.46 -9.73
CA ILE A 46 -14.21 -9.67 -9.66
C ILE A 46 -15.61 -9.24 -9.25
N ASP A 47 -16.57 -9.38 -10.15
CA ASP A 47 -17.99 -9.17 -9.90
C ASP A 47 -18.53 -10.42 -9.19
N VAL A 48 -18.70 -10.34 -7.89
CA VAL A 48 -19.07 -11.49 -7.03
C VAL A 48 -20.57 -11.78 -7.15
N ASP A 49 -21.40 -10.77 -7.26
CA ASP A 49 -22.86 -10.94 -7.35
C ASP A 49 -23.36 -11.17 -8.78
N ARG A 50 -22.48 -11.03 -9.77
CA ARG A 50 -22.78 -11.16 -11.21
C ARG A 50 -23.94 -10.24 -11.67
N SER A 51 -24.08 -9.11 -10.99
CA SER A 51 -25.16 -8.17 -11.28
C SER A 51 -25.04 -7.54 -12.66
N GLY A 52 -23.86 -7.58 -13.26
CA GLY A 52 -23.56 -6.94 -14.54
C GLY A 52 -23.75 -5.42 -14.50
N GLY A 53 -23.77 -4.86 -13.30
CA GLY A 53 -24.04 -3.46 -13.03
C GLY A 53 -22.98 -2.51 -13.59
N ARG A 54 -23.28 -1.22 -13.59
CA ARG A 54 -22.40 -0.18 -14.15
C ARG A 54 -21.27 0.25 -13.19
N GLY A 55 -20.87 -0.59 -12.27
CA GLY A 55 -19.81 -0.28 -11.31
C GLY A 55 -19.71 -1.34 -10.22
N PRO A 56 -18.69 -1.22 -9.34
CA PRO A 56 -18.52 -2.17 -8.24
C PRO A 56 -19.71 -2.13 -7.29
N THR A 57 -20.12 -3.29 -6.83
CA THR A 57 -21.20 -3.50 -5.87
C THR A 57 -20.64 -4.06 -4.56
N LEU A 58 -21.47 -4.16 -3.54
CA LEU A 58 -21.09 -4.69 -2.24
C LEU A 58 -20.62 -6.14 -2.38
N GLY A 59 -19.43 -6.43 -1.87
CA GLY A 59 -18.81 -7.75 -1.93
C GLY A 59 -17.87 -7.95 -3.11
N ASP A 60 -17.92 -7.10 -4.13
CA ASP A 60 -16.97 -7.18 -5.25
C ASP A 60 -15.53 -7.00 -4.78
N GLU A 61 -14.62 -7.66 -5.47
CA GLU A 61 -13.21 -7.65 -5.11
C GLU A 61 -12.36 -7.04 -6.22
N PHE A 62 -11.45 -6.18 -5.83
CA PHE A 62 -10.41 -5.68 -6.71
C PHE A 62 -9.07 -6.28 -6.31
N ILE A 63 -8.56 -7.20 -7.14
CA ILE A 63 -7.22 -7.77 -6.99
C ILE A 63 -6.23 -6.90 -7.75
N PHE A 64 -5.07 -6.61 -7.14
CA PHE A 64 -4.09 -5.74 -7.77
C PHE A 64 -2.65 -6.07 -7.42
N THR A 65 -1.76 -5.58 -8.27
CA THR A 65 -0.32 -5.65 -8.09
C THR A 65 0.30 -4.28 -8.37
N ASP A 66 1.13 -3.83 -7.44
CA ASP A 66 1.88 -2.58 -7.55
C ASP A 66 3.38 -2.85 -7.57
N GLY A 67 4.10 -2.12 -8.40
CA GLY A 67 5.54 -2.02 -8.32
C GLY A 67 5.95 -0.93 -7.32
N LEU A 68 6.96 -1.24 -6.51
CA LEU A 68 7.42 -0.36 -5.46
C LEU A 68 8.81 0.17 -5.75
N TYR A 69 8.99 1.45 -5.51
CA TYR A 69 10.21 2.19 -5.83
C TYR A 69 10.63 3.04 -4.63
N GLN A 70 11.92 3.25 -4.48
CA GLN A 70 12.43 4.26 -3.55
C GLN A 70 11.78 5.61 -3.85
N TRP A 71 11.47 6.38 -2.80
CA TRP A 71 10.80 7.67 -2.92
C TRP A 71 11.39 8.71 -1.98
N ASP A 72 11.86 9.81 -2.52
CA ASP A 72 12.42 10.94 -1.75
C ASP A 72 11.41 12.11 -1.58
N GLY A 73 10.17 11.88 -1.98
CA GLY A 73 9.11 12.90 -2.00
C GLY A 73 8.96 13.60 -3.34
N LYS A 74 9.89 13.43 -4.27
CA LYS A 74 9.90 14.09 -5.59
C LYS A 74 10.22 13.14 -6.74
N LYS A 75 11.27 12.33 -6.60
CA LYS A 75 11.78 11.45 -7.66
C LYS A 75 11.58 9.98 -7.33
N ARG A 76 11.19 9.22 -8.35
CA ARG A 76 11.19 7.77 -8.32
C ARG A 76 12.62 7.25 -8.45
N GLY A 77 13.08 6.50 -7.45
CA GLY A 77 14.35 5.79 -7.46
C GLY A 77 14.26 4.39 -8.04
N LYS A 78 15.12 3.51 -7.55
CA LYS A 78 15.18 2.10 -7.97
C LYS A 78 13.91 1.36 -7.55
N ARG A 79 13.55 0.31 -8.31
CA ARG A 79 12.54 -0.65 -7.89
C ARG A 79 13.07 -1.45 -6.70
N VAL A 80 12.25 -1.59 -5.65
CA VAL A 80 12.64 -2.25 -4.41
C VAL A 80 11.67 -3.36 -3.99
N GLY A 81 10.56 -3.53 -4.71
CA GLY A 81 9.63 -4.58 -4.34
C GLY A 81 8.34 -4.57 -5.14
N THR A 82 7.37 -5.30 -4.61
CA THR A 82 6.04 -5.46 -5.17
C THR A 82 5.03 -5.58 -4.05
N THR A 83 3.83 -5.03 -4.24
CA THR A 83 2.68 -5.28 -3.37
C THR A 83 1.63 -6.07 -4.13
N HIS A 84 1.04 -7.03 -3.47
CA HIS A 84 -0.12 -7.79 -3.93
C HIS A 84 -1.24 -7.61 -2.91
N GLY A 85 -2.44 -7.31 -3.37
CA GLY A 85 -3.54 -7.05 -2.45
C GLY A 85 -4.91 -7.31 -3.04
N ILE A 86 -5.88 -7.38 -2.13
CA ILE A 86 -7.30 -7.50 -2.42
C ILE A 86 -8.01 -6.39 -1.67
N ALA A 87 -8.90 -5.69 -2.36
CA ALA A 87 -9.81 -4.73 -1.77
C ALA A 87 -11.25 -5.19 -2.00
N THR A 88 -11.96 -5.53 -0.93
CA THR A 88 -13.36 -5.93 -0.97
C THR A 88 -14.25 -4.72 -0.75
N ILE A 89 -15.20 -4.49 -1.64
CA ILE A 89 -16.15 -3.37 -1.56
C ILE A 89 -17.10 -3.58 -0.38
N THR A 90 -17.06 -2.67 0.58
CA THR A 90 -17.88 -2.73 1.81
C THR A 90 -19.01 -1.71 1.83
N SER A 91 -18.97 -0.74 0.93
CA SER A 91 -20.04 0.23 0.68
C SER A 91 -19.81 0.93 -0.66
N PRO A 92 -20.77 1.75 -1.16
CA PRO A 92 -20.54 2.55 -2.38
C PRO A 92 -19.32 3.48 -2.34
N THR A 93 -18.78 3.75 -1.17
CA THR A 93 -17.67 4.71 -0.98
C THR A 93 -16.46 4.13 -0.29
N THR A 94 -16.51 2.86 0.15
CA THR A 94 -15.44 2.23 0.95
C THR A 94 -15.13 0.81 0.50
N ALA A 95 -13.88 0.40 0.70
CA ALA A 95 -13.44 -0.98 0.59
C ALA A 95 -12.61 -1.37 1.81
N PHE A 96 -12.65 -2.64 2.17
CA PHE A 96 -11.69 -3.25 3.09
C PHE A 96 -10.53 -3.85 2.29
N PHE A 97 -9.33 -3.51 2.69
CA PHE A 97 -8.11 -3.93 2.03
C PHE A 97 -7.32 -4.90 2.90
N THR A 98 -6.73 -5.91 2.26
CA THR A 98 -5.64 -6.71 2.81
C THR A 98 -4.55 -6.90 1.75
N GLY A 99 -3.29 -6.99 2.16
CA GLY A 99 -2.23 -7.22 1.21
C GLY A 99 -0.88 -7.54 1.81
N THR A 100 -0.01 -8.05 0.94
CA THR A 100 1.37 -8.41 1.25
C THR A 100 2.31 -7.61 0.36
N THR A 101 3.31 -7.04 1.00
CA THR A 101 4.42 -6.36 0.36
C THR A 101 5.67 -7.24 0.42
N VAL A 102 6.24 -7.51 -0.73
CA VAL A 102 7.48 -8.27 -0.90
C VAL A 102 8.62 -7.28 -1.08
N LEU A 103 9.61 -7.36 -0.21
CA LEU A 103 10.81 -6.52 -0.19
C LEU A 103 12.06 -7.39 -0.13
N PRO A 104 13.26 -6.84 -0.44
CA PRO A 104 14.49 -7.62 -0.40
C PRO A 104 14.78 -8.26 0.97
N ASP A 105 14.40 -7.59 2.05
CA ASP A 105 14.75 -8.00 3.42
C ASP A 105 13.61 -8.77 4.12
N GLY A 106 12.49 -9.05 3.44
CA GLY A 106 11.35 -9.78 4.01
C GLY A 106 10.00 -9.33 3.48
N LEU A 107 8.95 -9.74 4.17
CA LEU A 107 7.56 -9.42 3.83
C LEU A 107 6.97 -8.48 4.89
N LEU A 108 6.00 -7.66 4.48
CA LEU A 108 5.07 -6.95 5.37
C LEU A 108 3.64 -7.29 4.98
N GLN A 109 2.79 -7.45 5.97
CA GLN A 109 1.34 -7.56 5.78
C GLN A 109 0.64 -6.36 6.35
N GLY A 110 -0.44 -5.92 5.68
CA GLY A 110 -1.23 -4.82 6.14
C GLY A 110 -2.72 -4.98 5.81
N ALA A 111 -3.55 -4.28 6.58
CA ALA A 111 -4.98 -4.22 6.36
C ALA A 111 -5.55 -2.88 6.80
N GLY A 112 -6.70 -2.52 6.24
CA GLY A 112 -7.41 -1.32 6.62
C GLY A 112 -8.58 -0.99 5.72
N TYR A 113 -9.29 0.07 6.06
CA TYR A 113 -10.38 0.60 5.23
C TYR A 113 -9.86 1.70 4.30
N PHE A 114 -10.36 1.69 3.08
CA PHE A 114 -10.16 2.74 2.10
C PHE A 114 -11.46 3.45 1.78
N ARG A 115 -11.41 4.78 1.78
CA ARG A 115 -12.47 5.63 1.24
C ARG A 115 -12.07 6.07 -0.18
N PHE A 116 -12.91 5.80 -1.16
CA PHE A 116 -12.58 6.08 -2.56
C PHE A 116 -12.30 7.56 -2.82
N THR A 117 -12.95 8.44 -2.07
CA THR A 117 -12.81 9.90 -2.19
C THR A 117 -11.66 10.50 -1.39
N ALA A 118 -11.08 9.76 -0.43
CA ALA A 118 -10.01 10.29 0.39
C ALA A 118 -8.69 10.35 -0.40
N ARG A 119 -7.95 11.44 -0.19
CA ARG A 119 -6.61 11.62 -0.73
C ARG A 119 -5.54 10.92 0.12
N VAL A 120 -5.78 10.86 1.41
CA VAL A 120 -4.88 10.24 2.40
C VAL A 120 -5.64 9.18 3.16
N GLU A 121 -5.07 8.00 3.24
CA GLU A 121 -5.58 6.88 4.00
C GLU A 121 -4.49 6.29 4.90
N LYS A 122 -4.92 5.60 5.94
CA LYS A 122 -4.06 4.91 6.88
C LYS A 122 -4.51 3.47 7.03
N ILE A 123 -3.53 2.59 7.01
CA ILE A 123 -3.73 1.16 7.27
C ILE A 123 -2.76 0.69 8.35
N ILE A 124 -3.10 -0.40 9.02
CA ILE A 124 -2.23 -1.02 10.02
C ILE A 124 -1.26 -1.99 9.36
N VAL A 125 -0.06 -2.10 9.92
CA VAL A 125 0.86 -3.21 9.69
C VAL A 125 0.52 -4.31 10.67
N LEU A 126 0.14 -5.49 10.14
CA LEU A 126 -0.27 -6.65 10.93
C LEU A 126 0.91 -7.52 11.37
N GLY A 127 2.01 -7.44 10.63
CA GLY A 127 3.20 -8.24 10.86
C GLY A 127 4.08 -8.32 9.64
N GLY A 128 5.13 -9.14 9.75
CA GLY A 128 6.06 -9.35 8.66
C GLY A 128 6.94 -10.58 8.85
N THR A 129 7.90 -10.75 7.95
CA THR A 129 8.93 -11.78 8.01
C THR A 129 10.31 -11.19 7.75
N GLY A 130 11.37 -11.99 7.97
CA GLY A 130 12.74 -11.53 7.78
C GLY A 130 13.05 -10.35 8.70
N ARG A 131 13.60 -9.26 8.14
CA ARG A 131 13.91 -8.04 8.90
C ARG A 131 12.66 -7.40 9.55
N TYR A 132 11.48 -7.71 9.06
CA TYR A 132 10.21 -7.17 9.52
C TYR A 132 9.44 -8.15 10.42
N GLY A 133 10.11 -9.21 10.89
CA GLY A 133 9.53 -10.14 11.87
C GLY A 133 9.07 -9.37 13.12
N ASN A 134 7.85 -9.66 13.57
CA ASN A 134 7.19 -8.99 14.70
C ASN A 134 6.91 -7.49 14.50
N ALA A 135 7.10 -6.94 13.30
CA ALA A 135 6.80 -5.53 13.04
C ALA A 135 5.30 -5.25 13.20
N GLY A 136 4.98 -4.22 13.97
CA GLY A 136 3.69 -3.55 13.97
C GLY A 136 3.83 -2.15 13.42
N GLY A 137 2.72 -1.42 13.28
CA GLY A 137 2.81 -0.01 12.88
C GLY A 137 1.69 0.46 11.95
N GLU A 138 1.99 1.51 11.22
CA GLU A 138 1.03 2.19 10.34
C GLU A 138 1.65 2.52 8.98
N VAL A 139 0.84 2.44 7.94
CA VAL A 139 1.18 2.98 6.63
C VAL A 139 0.25 4.14 6.31
N THR A 140 0.83 5.30 6.08
CA THR A 140 0.13 6.43 5.50
C THR A 140 0.26 6.38 3.97
N ILE A 141 -0.87 6.30 3.29
CA ILE A 141 -0.97 6.24 1.83
C ILE A 141 -1.49 7.58 1.33
N THR A 142 -0.77 8.22 0.43
CA THR A 142 -1.20 9.47 -0.18
C THR A 142 -1.27 9.32 -1.69
N LYS A 143 -2.44 9.54 -2.27
CA LYS A 143 -2.66 9.56 -3.71
C LYS A 143 -1.86 10.69 -4.36
N LEU A 144 -1.08 10.39 -5.39
CA LEU A 144 -0.28 11.34 -6.13
C LEU A 144 -0.88 11.60 -7.53
N GLY A 145 -1.07 12.88 -7.86
CA GLY A 145 -1.67 13.28 -9.14
C GLY A 145 -3.20 13.38 -9.07
N GLY A 146 -3.85 13.45 -10.25
CA GLY A 146 -5.31 13.56 -10.39
C GLY A 146 -6.04 12.23 -10.22
N GLU A 147 -7.35 12.25 -10.41
CA GLU A 147 -8.26 11.10 -10.20
C GLU A 147 -7.87 9.82 -10.97
N ASN A 148 -7.24 9.96 -12.13
CA ASN A 148 -6.80 8.83 -12.96
C ASN A 148 -5.35 8.41 -12.71
N SER A 149 -4.72 8.93 -11.66
CA SER A 149 -3.35 8.56 -11.34
C SER A 149 -3.28 7.16 -10.75
N ASN A 150 -2.34 6.37 -11.25
CA ASN A 150 -2.01 5.05 -10.73
C ASN A 150 -0.86 5.08 -9.72
N ARG A 151 -0.59 6.23 -9.11
CA ARG A 151 0.56 6.45 -8.22
C ARG A 151 0.14 6.88 -6.84
N SER A 152 0.81 6.33 -5.84
CA SER A 152 0.66 6.74 -4.43
C SER A 152 2.01 6.77 -3.74
N SER A 153 2.19 7.70 -2.80
CA SER A 153 3.30 7.61 -1.86
C SER A 153 2.89 6.85 -0.62
N PHE A 154 3.81 6.07 -0.08
CA PHE A 154 3.65 5.33 1.15
C PHE A 154 4.69 5.76 2.15
N VAL A 155 4.26 6.05 3.34
CA VAL A 155 5.13 6.26 4.50
C VAL A 155 4.78 5.21 5.54
N VAL A 156 5.65 4.21 5.66
CA VAL A 156 5.52 3.13 6.65
C VAL A 156 6.24 3.56 7.91
N ARG A 157 5.58 3.48 9.05
CA ARG A 157 6.17 3.66 10.38
C ARG A 157 6.02 2.36 11.14
N LEU A 158 7.14 1.68 11.33
CA LEU A 158 7.19 0.44 12.10
C LEU A 158 7.57 0.75 13.54
N VAL A 159 6.86 0.15 14.46
CA VAL A 159 7.21 0.11 15.88
C VAL A 159 7.80 -1.27 16.19
N PRO A 160 8.78 -1.35 17.11
CA PRO A 160 9.37 -2.62 17.53
C PRO A 160 8.36 -3.60 18.09
#